data_3b5570e738a35a4459b778ab602b2c3a
#
_entry.id   3b5570e738a35a4459b778ab602b2c3a
#
_cell.length_a   1.000
_cell.length_b   1.000
_cell.length_c   1.000
_cell.angle_alpha   90.00
_cell.angle_beta   90.00
_cell.angle_gamma   90.00
#
_symmetry.space_group_name_H-M   'P 1'
#
loop_
_entity.id
_entity.type
_entity.pdbx_description
1 polymer ?
#
loop_
_entity_poly.entity_id
_entity_poly.type
_entity_poly.pdbx_seq_one_letter_code
_entity_poly.pdbx_strand_id
1 'polypeptide(L)'
;MIDVDKIRQTIVCGLKDTLGVPVIRSNTPRALPKLPFCSYTIQSLLKNSEGTWQRIGNGIDRIPARQVWSITVNTEKYITCAKLALLAHDFFSKSGVIWLKDNGIVIEKVGEVTPRDTLITVDYEHRQGFDVQLGIMNTQEYSEDDVIESAEIDGQYIKDGGNINDE
;
A
#
# COMPACT_ATOMS: atom_id res chain seq x y z
N MET A 1 4.11 -11.62 7.26
CA MET A 1 3.90 -11.40 5.80
C MET A 1 2.87 -10.29 5.61
N ILE A 2 3.02 -9.46 4.58
CA ILE A 2 2.05 -8.39 4.28
C ILE A 2 0.73 -8.99 3.82
N ASP A 3 -0.37 -8.55 4.44
CA ASP A 3 -1.72 -8.90 4.01
C ASP A 3 -2.16 -7.94 2.87
N VAL A 4 -1.84 -8.34 1.64
CA VAL A 4 -2.16 -7.57 0.43
C VAL A 4 -3.67 -7.43 0.23
N ASP A 5 -4.45 -8.45 0.60
CA ASP A 5 -5.90 -8.41 0.45
C ASP A 5 -6.55 -7.42 1.44
N LYS A 6 -6.09 -7.36 2.66
CA LYS A 6 -6.54 -6.38 3.65
C LYS A 6 -6.25 -4.95 3.19
N ILE A 7 -5.02 -4.68 2.72
CA ILE A 7 -4.63 -3.37 2.19
C ILE A 7 -5.53 -2.98 1.01
N ARG A 8 -5.70 -3.91 0.07
CA ARG A 8 -6.56 -3.71 -1.10
C ARG A 8 -8.00 -3.41 -0.70
N GLN A 9 -8.60 -4.21 0.18
CA GLN A 9 -9.97 -4.00 0.64
C GLN A 9 -10.13 -2.64 1.30
N THR A 10 -9.21 -2.27 2.19
CA THR A 10 -9.21 -0.97 2.86
C THR A 10 -9.23 0.17 1.85
N ILE A 11 -8.30 0.20 0.91
CA ILE A 11 -8.20 1.28 -0.09
C ILE A 11 -9.43 1.30 -0.99
N VAL A 12 -9.87 0.14 -1.49
CA VAL A 12 -11.03 0.05 -2.40
C VAL A 12 -12.31 0.49 -1.71
N CYS A 13 -12.55 0.08 -0.46
CA CYS A 13 -13.72 0.53 0.30
C CYS A 13 -13.68 2.04 0.53
N GLY A 14 -12.58 2.60 1.00
CA GLY A 14 -12.46 4.04 1.24
C GLY A 14 -12.64 4.88 -0.01
N LEU A 15 -12.05 4.47 -1.14
CA LEU A 15 -12.26 5.13 -2.42
C LEU A 15 -13.70 5.02 -2.92
N LYS A 16 -14.33 3.85 -2.80
CA LYS A 16 -15.71 3.63 -3.20
C LYS A 16 -16.67 4.52 -2.41
N ASP A 17 -16.47 4.60 -1.10
CA ASP A 17 -17.30 5.43 -0.23
C ASP A 17 -17.10 6.93 -0.52
N THR A 18 -15.89 7.34 -0.83
CA THR A 18 -15.55 8.74 -1.16
C THR A 18 -16.08 9.16 -2.52
N LEU A 19 -15.93 8.31 -3.54
CA LEU A 19 -16.25 8.65 -4.92
C LEU A 19 -17.69 8.32 -5.32
N GLY A 20 -18.35 7.38 -4.63
CA GLY A 20 -19.68 6.90 -4.98
C GLY A 20 -19.74 6.14 -6.33
N VAL A 21 -18.60 5.68 -6.85
CA VAL A 21 -18.51 4.94 -8.12
C VAL A 21 -17.81 3.60 -7.92
N PRO A 22 -18.00 2.62 -8.81
CA PRO A 22 -17.26 1.36 -8.75
C PRO A 22 -15.75 1.57 -8.78
N VAL A 23 -15.02 0.83 -7.95
CA VAL A 23 -13.55 0.79 -7.92
C VAL A 23 -13.10 -0.61 -8.29
N ILE A 24 -12.36 -0.75 -9.39
CA ILE A 24 -11.96 -2.02 -9.96
C ILE A 24 -10.44 -2.09 -10.13
N ARG A 25 -9.91 -3.31 -10.16
CA ARG A 25 -8.53 -3.52 -10.56
C ARG A 25 -8.41 -3.40 -12.07
N SER A 26 -7.42 -2.63 -12.56
CA SER A 26 -7.09 -2.58 -13.99
C SER A 26 -6.66 -3.95 -14.49
N ASN A 27 -6.83 -4.20 -15.78
CA ASN A 27 -6.43 -5.47 -16.44
C ASN A 27 -7.10 -6.73 -15.86
N THR A 28 -8.34 -6.61 -15.42
CA THR A 28 -9.13 -7.77 -15.01
C THR A 28 -9.86 -8.33 -16.23
N PRO A 29 -9.91 -9.67 -16.44
CA PRO A 29 -10.57 -10.28 -17.60
C PRO A 29 -12.11 -10.26 -17.51
N ARG A 30 -12.67 -9.33 -16.78
CA ARG A 30 -14.12 -9.12 -16.64
C ARG A 30 -14.55 -7.94 -17.49
N ALA A 31 -15.83 -7.92 -17.87
CA ALA A 31 -16.42 -6.76 -18.51
C ALA A 31 -16.23 -5.51 -17.62
N LEU A 32 -15.82 -4.40 -18.23
CA LEU A 32 -15.68 -3.13 -17.53
C LEU A 32 -17.06 -2.65 -17.05
N PRO A 33 -17.14 -2.04 -15.86
CA PRO A 33 -18.38 -1.41 -15.42
C PRO A 33 -18.72 -0.23 -16.35
N LYS A 34 -19.99 0.18 -16.31
CA LYS A 34 -20.41 1.42 -17.00
C LYS A 34 -19.70 2.62 -16.38
N LEU A 35 -19.38 3.60 -17.23
CA LEU A 35 -18.83 4.88 -16.78
C LEU A 35 -19.85 5.64 -15.90
N PRO A 36 -19.41 6.35 -14.85
CA PRO A 36 -18.03 6.50 -14.40
C PRO A 36 -17.55 5.37 -13.48
N PHE A 37 -16.28 5.09 -13.50
CA PHE A 37 -15.64 4.17 -12.54
C PHE A 37 -14.19 4.61 -12.23
N CYS A 38 -13.67 4.13 -11.11
CA CYS A 38 -12.27 4.26 -10.74
C CYS A 38 -11.55 2.93 -10.94
N SER A 39 -10.35 2.96 -11.47
CA SER A 39 -9.50 1.79 -11.60
C SER A 39 -8.17 1.97 -10.88
N TYR A 40 -7.59 0.88 -10.41
CA TYR A 40 -6.27 0.90 -9.78
C TYR A 40 -5.37 -0.20 -10.33
N THR A 41 -4.07 0.08 -10.29
CA THR A 41 -2.99 -0.88 -10.56
C THR A 41 -1.96 -0.79 -9.45
N ILE A 42 -1.50 -1.93 -8.95
CA ILE A 42 -0.37 -1.97 -8.02
C ILE A 42 0.89 -2.06 -8.89
N GLN A 43 1.63 -0.96 -8.98
CA GLN A 43 2.86 -0.86 -9.79
C GLN A 43 4.04 -1.52 -9.08
N SER A 44 4.14 -1.35 -7.76
CA SER A 44 5.13 -2.01 -6.93
C SER A 44 4.42 -2.63 -5.73
N LEU A 45 4.50 -3.96 -5.66
CA LEU A 45 3.81 -4.72 -4.62
C LEU A 45 4.54 -4.63 -3.27
N LEU A 46 5.87 -4.59 -3.30
CA LEU A 46 6.70 -4.54 -2.11
C LEU A 46 8.10 -4.04 -2.44
N LYS A 47 8.51 -3.01 -1.72
CA LYS A 47 9.90 -2.61 -1.60
C LYS A 47 10.19 -2.38 -0.13
N ASN A 48 10.97 -3.27 0.50
CA ASN A 48 11.44 -3.05 1.85
C ASN A 48 12.32 -1.80 1.91
N SER A 49 12.26 -1.07 3.01
CA SER A 49 13.17 0.04 3.26
C SER A 49 14.61 -0.48 3.39
N GLU A 50 15.57 0.36 3.05
CA GLU A 50 16.97 0.09 3.33
C GLU A 50 17.16 0.11 4.85
N GLY A 51 17.73 -0.96 5.41
CA GLY A 51 17.94 -1.08 6.84
C GLY A 51 17.84 -2.52 7.34
N THR A 52 17.96 -2.66 8.64
CA THR A 52 17.90 -3.96 9.31
C THR A 52 16.50 -4.24 9.80
N TRP A 53 16.09 -5.50 9.76
CA TRP A 53 14.87 -5.97 10.38
C TRP A 53 14.90 -5.69 11.89
N GLN A 54 13.81 -5.14 12.41
CA GLN A 54 13.67 -4.87 13.84
C GLN A 54 12.98 -6.05 14.51
N ARG A 55 13.67 -6.66 15.48
CA ARG A 55 13.08 -7.69 16.33
C ARG A 55 12.15 -7.05 17.36
N ILE A 56 10.90 -7.52 17.39
CA ILE A 56 9.89 -7.00 18.34
C ILE A 56 9.76 -7.93 19.56
N GLY A 57 10.27 -9.14 19.47
CA GLY A 57 10.03 -10.23 20.42
C GLY A 57 8.99 -11.23 19.93
N ASN A 58 8.81 -12.33 20.66
CA ASN A 58 7.88 -13.41 20.33
C ASN A 58 8.03 -13.97 18.90
N GLY A 59 9.24 -14.06 18.38
CA GLY A 59 9.48 -14.59 17.04
C GLY A 59 8.99 -13.70 15.90
N ILE A 60 8.87 -12.37 16.10
CA ILE A 60 8.40 -11.43 15.08
C ILE A 60 9.48 -10.41 14.75
N ASP A 61 9.84 -10.37 13.48
CA ASP A 61 10.66 -9.31 12.90
C ASP A 61 9.80 -8.42 12.02
N ARG A 62 10.12 -7.11 11.96
CA ARG A 62 9.44 -6.15 11.10
C ARG A 62 10.42 -5.20 10.40
N ILE A 63 10.01 -4.75 9.22
CA ILE A 63 10.70 -3.70 8.48
C ILE A 63 9.68 -2.80 7.78
N PRO A 64 9.89 -1.50 7.74
CA PRO A 64 9.07 -0.62 6.91
C PRO A 64 9.19 -1.03 5.44
N ALA A 65 8.08 -1.00 4.73
CA ALA A 65 8.04 -1.33 3.32
C ALA A 65 7.11 -0.38 2.56
N ARG A 66 7.27 -0.31 1.26
CA ARG A 66 6.53 0.58 0.37
C ARG A 66 5.79 -0.19 -0.69
N GLN A 67 4.62 0.33 -1.05
CA GLN A 67 3.88 -0.03 -2.25
C GLN A 67 3.61 1.21 -3.09
N VAL A 68 3.53 1.03 -4.40
CA VAL A 68 3.13 2.11 -5.31
C VAL A 68 1.85 1.69 -6.03
N TRP A 69 0.84 2.53 -5.90
CA TRP A 69 -0.46 2.34 -6.51
C TRP A 69 -0.73 3.43 -7.53
N SER A 70 -1.25 3.05 -8.68
CA SER A 70 -1.72 3.94 -9.71
C SER A 70 -3.24 3.97 -9.69
N ILE A 71 -3.81 5.14 -9.50
CA ILE A 71 -5.26 5.39 -9.44
C ILE A 71 -5.67 6.14 -10.68
N THR A 72 -6.71 5.68 -11.37
CA THR A 72 -7.22 6.31 -12.58
C THR A 72 -8.74 6.34 -12.54
N VAL A 73 -9.30 7.50 -12.80
CA VAL A 73 -10.74 7.72 -12.93
C VAL A 73 -11.11 7.78 -14.41
N ASN A 74 -12.18 7.10 -14.77
CA ASN A 74 -12.64 6.95 -16.14
C ASN A 74 -14.08 7.46 -16.25
N THR A 75 -14.35 8.39 -17.18
CA THR A 75 -15.67 9.00 -17.37
C THR A 75 -15.91 9.40 -18.82
N GLU A 76 -17.18 9.65 -19.17
CA GLU A 76 -17.56 10.18 -20.47
C GLU A 76 -17.30 11.69 -20.60
N LYS A 77 -17.26 12.43 -19.47
CA LYS A 77 -17.16 13.90 -19.44
C LYS A 77 -15.92 14.37 -18.71
N TYR A 78 -15.14 15.21 -19.35
CA TYR A 78 -13.91 15.77 -18.79
C TYR A 78 -14.10 16.41 -17.40
N ILE A 79 -15.11 17.28 -17.24
CA ILE A 79 -15.34 17.96 -15.96
C ILE A 79 -15.67 16.98 -14.83
N THR A 80 -16.46 15.94 -15.13
CA THR A 80 -16.76 14.88 -14.15
C THR A 80 -15.51 14.09 -13.80
N CYS A 81 -14.67 13.79 -14.80
CA CYS A 81 -13.38 13.12 -14.60
C CYS A 81 -12.47 13.92 -13.66
N ALA A 82 -12.30 15.20 -13.94
CA ALA A 82 -11.48 16.09 -13.13
C ALA A 82 -11.99 16.18 -11.68
N LYS A 83 -13.29 16.34 -11.47
CA LYS A 83 -13.88 16.38 -10.12
C LYS A 83 -13.65 15.08 -9.34
N LEU A 84 -13.92 13.94 -9.94
CA LEU A 84 -13.72 12.63 -9.28
C LEU A 84 -12.25 12.34 -9.03
N ALA A 85 -11.35 12.73 -9.94
CA ALA A 85 -9.91 12.56 -9.76
C ALA A 85 -9.40 13.43 -8.61
N LEU A 86 -9.87 14.66 -8.47
CA LEU A 86 -9.53 15.53 -7.33
C LEU A 86 -10.08 14.98 -6.01
N LEU A 87 -11.32 14.46 -5.99
CA LEU A 87 -11.86 13.79 -4.80
C LEU A 87 -11.04 12.56 -4.40
N ALA A 88 -10.62 11.75 -5.36
CA ALA A 88 -9.74 10.61 -5.09
C ALA A 88 -8.37 11.07 -4.55
N HIS A 89 -7.81 12.13 -5.12
CA HIS A 89 -6.55 12.72 -4.67
C HIS A 89 -6.69 13.27 -3.23
N ASP A 90 -7.77 13.97 -2.91
CA ASP A 90 -8.05 14.51 -1.58
C ASP A 90 -8.25 13.41 -0.54
N PHE A 91 -8.80 12.27 -0.93
CA PHE A 91 -8.89 11.10 -0.05
C PHE A 91 -7.51 10.67 0.44
N PHE A 92 -6.53 10.55 -0.44
CA PHE A 92 -5.17 10.16 -0.06
C PHE A 92 -4.37 11.30 0.58
N SER A 93 -4.66 12.55 0.23
CA SER A 93 -3.89 13.72 0.72
C SER A 93 -4.42 14.27 2.04
N LYS A 94 -5.69 14.08 2.36
CA LYS A 94 -6.33 14.74 3.50
C LYS A 94 -7.41 13.89 4.16
N SER A 95 -8.55 13.66 3.51
CA SER A 95 -9.75 13.16 4.17
C SER A 95 -9.64 11.71 4.66
N GLY A 96 -8.93 10.86 3.96
CA GLY A 96 -8.76 9.44 4.30
C GLY A 96 -7.50 9.11 5.07
N VAL A 97 -6.58 10.07 5.26
CA VAL A 97 -5.23 9.82 5.81
C VAL A 97 -5.27 9.20 7.20
N ILE A 98 -6.10 9.73 8.11
CA ILE A 98 -6.21 9.22 9.48
C ILE A 98 -6.80 7.80 9.47
N TRP A 99 -7.87 7.61 8.73
CA TRP A 99 -8.52 6.31 8.61
C TRP A 99 -7.59 5.24 8.00
N LEU A 100 -6.82 5.59 6.96
CA LEU A 100 -5.83 4.71 6.37
C LEU A 100 -4.73 4.35 7.38
N LYS A 101 -4.25 5.33 8.15
CA LYS A 101 -3.24 5.15 9.20
C LYS A 101 -3.74 4.20 10.29
N ASP A 102 -4.98 4.34 10.72
CA ASP A 102 -5.61 3.46 11.73
C ASP A 102 -5.73 2.01 11.22
N ASN A 103 -5.76 1.83 9.89
CA ASN A 103 -5.70 0.53 9.23
C ASN A 103 -4.28 0.06 8.84
N GLY A 104 -3.24 0.72 9.36
CA GLY A 104 -1.85 0.35 9.15
C GLY A 104 -1.26 0.77 7.81
N ILE A 105 -1.89 1.71 7.11
CA ILE A 105 -1.46 2.26 5.82
C ILE A 105 -1.08 3.72 5.99
N VAL A 106 0.18 4.06 5.78
CA VAL A 106 0.68 5.44 5.84
C VAL A 106 0.83 5.98 4.43
N ILE A 107 0.33 7.17 4.16
CA ILE A 107 0.55 7.83 2.88
C ILE A 107 1.90 8.56 2.94
N GLU A 108 2.85 8.14 2.11
CA GLU A 108 4.17 8.76 2.03
C GLU A 108 4.23 9.86 0.96
N LYS A 109 3.59 9.61 -0.19
CA LYS A 109 3.56 10.55 -1.29
C LYS A 109 2.31 10.35 -2.14
N VAL A 110 1.68 11.46 -2.52
CA VAL A 110 0.63 11.51 -3.54
C VAL A 110 1.18 12.29 -4.74
N GLY A 111 1.12 11.69 -5.91
CA GLY A 111 1.56 12.32 -7.16
C GLY A 111 0.55 13.32 -7.70
N GLU A 112 0.94 14.04 -8.73
CA GLU A 112 0.07 15.00 -9.42
C GLU A 112 -1.02 14.28 -10.21
N VAL A 113 -2.21 14.90 -10.27
CA VAL A 113 -3.29 14.44 -11.15
C VAL A 113 -2.96 14.83 -12.58
N THR A 114 -2.78 13.84 -13.43
CA THR A 114 -2.41 14.02 -14.83
C THR A 114 -3.39 13.33 -15.78
N PRO A 115 -3.59 13.87 -16.99
CA PRO A 115 -4.34 13.19 -18.03
C PRO A 115 -3.68 11.85 -18.39
N ARG A 116 -4.50 10.81 -18.52
CA ARG A 116 -4.08 9.45 -18.94
C ARG A 116 -4.91 8.97 -20.13
N ASP A 117 -5.36 9.91 -20.95
CA ASP A 117 -6.19 9.63 -22.11
C ASP A 117 -5.44 8.70 -23.07
N THR A 118 -6.06 7.59 -23.41
CA THR A 118 -5.57 6.69 -24.46
C THR A 118 -6.55 6.78 -25.61
N LEU A 119 -6.06 7.05 -26.80
CA LEU A 119 -6.85 6.99 -28.03
C LEU A 119 -7.28 5.54 -28.26
N ILE A 120 -8.44 5.18 -27.72
CA ILE A 120 -9.10 3.93 -28.04
C ILE A 120 -10.23 4.31 -29.02
N THR A 121 -10.07 3.84 -30.25
CA THR A 121 -11.00 3.95 -31.37
C THR A 121 -12.45 4.18 -30.96
N VAL A 122 -13.01 5.35 -31.35
CA VAL A 122 -14.41 5.74 -31.50
C VAL A 122 -15.12 6.36 -30.29
N ASP A 123 -14.86 5.95 -29.04
CA ASP A 123 -15.47 6.59 -27.87
C ASP A 123 -14.43 7.38 -27.06
N TYR A 124 -14.67 8.68 -26.91
CA TYR A 124 -13.84 9.55 -26.08
C TYR A 124 -14.09 9.24 -24.61
N GLU A 125 -13.18 8.47 -24.03
CA GLU A 125 -13.13 8.23 -22.59
C GLU A 125 -12.09 9.17 -21.98
N HIS A 126 -12.52 10.03 -21.06
CA HIS A 126 -11.63 10.89 -20.32
C HIS A 126 -11.06 10.14 -19.12
N ARG A 127 -9.74 10.15 -19.01
CA ARG A 127 -8.98 9.51 -17.94
C ARG A 127 -8.08 10.51 -17.23
N GLN A 128 -8.22 10.58 -15.91
CA GLN A 128 -7.34 11.36 -15.04
C GLN A 128 -6.82 10.45 -13.94
N GLY A 129 -5.56 10.57 -13.63
CA GLY A 129 -4.98 9.69 -12.61
C GLY A 129 -3.74 10.24 -11.97
N PHE A 130 -3.34 9.58 -10.88
CA PHE A 130 -2.15 9.89 -10.10
C PHE A 130 -1.60 8.61 -9.46
N ASP A 131 -0.36 8.68 -9.02
CA ASP A 131 0.28 7.59 -8.31
C ASP A 131 0.38 7.93 -6.81
N VAL A 132 0.18 6.91 -5.98
CA VAL A 132 0.26 7.02 -4.52
C VAL A 132 1.32 6.06 -4.01
N GLN A 133 2.22 6.55 -3.19
CA GLN A 133 3.20 5.76 -2.49
C GLN A 133 2.71 5.53 -1.06
N LEU A 134 2.57 4.27 -0.70
CA LEU A 134 2.09 3.81 0.60
C LEU A 134 3.25 3.25 1.41
N GLY A 135 3.35 3.67 2.67
CA GLY A 135 4.18 3.04 3.69
C GLY A 135 3.35 2.02 4.46
N ILE A 136 3.86 0.82 4.58
CA ILE A 136 3.26 -0.30 5.31
C ILE A 136 4.32 -1.00 6.14
N MET A 137 3.91 -1.82 7.10
CA MET A 137 4.84 -2.61 7.88
C MET A 137 4.87 -4.04 7.36
N ASN A 138 6.04 -4.48 6.89
CA ASN A 138 6.26 -5.88 6.56
C ASN A 138 6.71 -6.61 7.82
N THR A 139 5.96 -7.63 8.21
CA THR A 139 6.23 -8.48 9.37
C THR A 139 6.54 -9.89 8.91
N GLN A 140 7.52 -10.51 9.54
CA GLN A 140 7.88 -11.90 9.33
C GLN A 140 7.90 -12.61 10.68
N GLU A 141 7.20 -13.72 10.74
CA GLU A 141 7.23 -14.61 11.90
C GLU A 141 8.27 -15.71 11.64
N TYR A 142 9.03 -16.05 12.66
CA TYR A 142 9.96 -17.15 12.63
C TYR A 142 9.73 -18.06 13.85
N SER A 143 10.07 -19.33 13.70
CA SER A 143 9.98 -20.31 14.78
C SER A 143 11.01 -19.99 15.87
N GLU A 144 10.65 -20.21 17.14
CA GLU A 144 11.58 -20.07 18.26
C GLU A 144 12.79 -21.01 18.09
N ASP A 145 12.64 -22.11 17.37
CA ASP A 145 13.72 -23.06 17.07
C ASP A 145 14.81 -22.48 16.17
N ASP A 146 14.52 -21.38 15.44
CA ASP A 146 15.48 -20.67 14.58
C ASP A 146 16.28 -19.60 15.34
N VAL A 147 16.03 -19.44 16.65
CA VAL A 147 16.68 -18.45 17.49
C VAL A 147 17.87 -19.08 18.19
N ILE A 148 19.06 -18.52 17.99
CA ILE A 148 20.23 -18.89 18.79
C ILE A 148 20.07 -18.26 20.19
N GLU A 149 19.61 -19.05 21.16
CA GLU A 149 19.40 -18.57 22.53
C GLU A 149 20.70 -18.27 23.25
N SER A 150 21.79 -18.95 22.89
CA SER A 150 23.13 -18.74 23.47
C SER A 150 24.23 -19.17 22.50
N ALA A 151 25.34 -18.47 22.51
CA ALA A 151 26.55 -18.82 21.78
C ALA A 151 27.72 -18.92 22.77
N GLU A 152 28.58 -19.92 22.59
CA GLU A 152 29.83 -20.05 23.34
C GLU A 152 30.97 -19.46 22.51
N ILE A 153 31.66 -18.46 23.05
CA ILE A 153 32.85 -17.86 22.45
C ILE A 153 33.96 -17.95 23.50
N ASP A 154 35.04 -18.65 23.17
CA ASP A 154 36.21 -18.82 24.05
C ASP A 154 35.87 -19.34 25.47
N GLY A 155 34.89 -20.28 25.59
CA GLY A 155 34.46 -20.86 26.84
C GLY A 155 33.53 -19.99 27.69
N GLN A 156 33.03 -18.86 27.13
CA GLN A 156 32.00 -18.02 27.76
C GLN A 156 30.69 -18.15 27.04
N TYR A 157 29.59 -18.31 27.80
CA TYR A 157 28.22 -18.33 27.25
C TYR A 157 27.68 -16.92 27.13
N ILE A 158 27.28 -16.55 25.91
CA ILE A 158 26.60 -15.29 25.64
C ILE A 158 25.14 -15.62 25.36
N LYS A 159 24.22 -15.12 26.19
CA LYS A 159 22.77 -15.19 25.95
C LYS A 159 22.31 -13.94 25.22
N ASP A 160 21.36 -14.12 24.31
CA ASP A 160 20.74 -12.98 23.64
C ASP A 160 20.03 -12.07 24.66
N GLY A 161 20.50 -10.81 24.78
CA GLY A 161 19.94 -9.79 25.68
C GLY A 161 20.41 -9.81 27.15
N GLY A 162 21.42 -10.57 27.52
CA GLY A 162 21.92 -10.64 28.89
C GLY A 162 23.31 -9.99 29.08
N ASN A 163 23.41 -9.12 30.08
CA ASN A 163 24.68 -8.58 30.59
C ASN A 163 25.67 -9.68 30.90
N ILE A 164 26.92 -9.46 30.54
CA ILE A 164 28.06 -10.22 31.06
C ILE A 164 28.05 -9.98 32.54
N ASN A 165 27.71 -11.00 33.34
CA ASN A 165 28.02 -10.99 34.78
C ASN A 165 29.45 -11.42 34.93
N ASP A 166 30.32 -10.46 35.25
CA ASP A 166 31.63 -10.71 35.84
C ASP A 166 31.43 -11.29 37.24
N GLU A 167 31.89 -12.47 37.46
CA GLU A 167 32.41 -12.96 38.75
C GLU A 167 33.83 -13.43 38.57
#